data_e6496f60c23784afa91b958fd044490b
#
_entry.id   e6496f60c23784afa91b958fd044490b
#
_cell.length_a   1.000
_cell.length_b   1.000
_cell.length_c   1.000
_cell.angle_alpha   90.00
_cell.angle_beta   90.00
_cell.angle_gamma   90.00
#
_symmetry.space_group_name_H-M   'P 1'
#
loop_
_entity.id
_entity.type
_entity.pdbx_description
1 polymer ?
#
loop_
_entity_poly.entity_id
_entity_poly.type
_entity_poly.pdbx_seq_one_letter_code
_entity_poly.pdbx_strand_id
1 'polypeptide(L)'
;SSYPVLKKLIGETIITTDGTTLLGADDKNGIAEIMTAMSYLIKHPEISHGKIRIAFTPDEEVGRGADFFDVEKFGADFAYTIDGGALGELECENFNASSAIVKVNGSNIHPGYAKDKMKNSILIAYEFHNELPQNESPQHTSGYEGFYHLNDIEGSVESTTLTYILRDFETDGID
;
A
#
# COMPACT_ATOMS: atom_id res chain seq x y z
N SER A 1 19.53 8.92 -18.26
CA SER A 1 19.15 9.45 -16.95
C SER A 1 18.33 8.40 -16.22
N SER A 2 18.68 8.07 -14.99
CA SER A 2 17.93 7.12 -14.16
C SER A 2 16.55 7.68 -13.75
N TYR A 3 16.35 8.97 -13.86
CA TYR A 3 15.12 9.68 -13.48
C TYR A 3 14.65 10.63 -14.57
N PRO A 4 13.94 10.12 -15.60
CA PRO A 4 13.50 10.95 -16.72
C PRO A 4 12.56 12.08 -16.32
N VAL A 5 11.81 11.94 -15.22
CA VAL A 5 10.89 12.95 -14.72
C VAL A 5 11.57 14.27 -14.39
N LEU A 6 12.84 14.24 -13.96
CA LEU A 6 13.60 15.45 -13.63
C LEU A 6 13.75 16.41 -14.82
N LYS A 7 13.68 15.91 -16.06
CA LYS A 7 13.71 16.75 -17.26
C LYS A 7 12.51 17.69 -17.37
N LYS A 8 11.37 17.28 -16.79
CA LYS A 8 10.13 18.07 -16.81
C LYS A 8 10.14 19.17 -15.73
N LEU A 9 11.07 19.08 -14.79
CA LEU A 9 11.19 20.00 -13.65
C LEU A 9 12.31 21.03 -13.83
N ILE A 10 12.85 21.16 -15.06
CA ILE A 10 13.88 22.17 -15.35
C ILE A 10 13.26 23.57 -15.23
N GLY A 11 13.81 24.37 -14.30
CA GLY A 11 13.31 25.71 -13.98
C GLY A 11 12.40 25.75 -12.75
N GLU A 12 11.99 24.60 -12.23
CA GLU A 12 11.22 24.50 -10.98
C GLU A 12 12.11 24.43 -9.75
N THR A 13 11.56 24.85 -8.60
CA THR A 13 12.23 24.69 -7.32
C THR A 13 11.89 23.33 -6.73
N ILE A 14 12.90 22.51 -6.48
CA ILE A 14 12.75 21.19 -5.88
C ILE A 14 13.35 21.23 -4.47
N ILE A 15 12.60 20.74 -3.49
CA ILE A 15 13.05 20.58 -2.11
C ILE A 15 13.51 19.12 -1.95
N THR A 16 14.73 18.94 -1.47
CA THR A 16 15.33 17.63 -1.23
C THR A 16 15.95 17.56 0.16
N THR A 17 16.23 16.33 0.61
CA THR A 17 17.14 16.12 1.76
C THR A 17 18.60 16.12 1.28
N ASP A 18 19.52 16.08 2.24
CA ASP A 18 20.94 15.83 1.99
C ASP A 18 21.27 14.35 1.76
N GLY A 19 20.27 13.47 1.80
CA GLY A 19 20.38 12.03 1.62
C GLY A 19 20.67 11.25 2.91
N THR A 20 20.78 11.90 4.06
CA THR A 20 21.00 11.22 5.35
C THR A 20 19.70 10.76 6.01
N THR A 21 18.56 11.37 5.63
CA THR A 21 17.23 11.05 6.13
C THR A 21 16.22 11.05 4.99
N LEU A 22 15.02 10.52 5.24
CA LEU A 22 13.86 10.76 4.40
C LEU A 22 13.49 12.25 4.44
N LEU A 23 12.86 12.75 3.39
CA LEU A 23 12.36 14.13 3.33
C LEU A 23 11.30 14.38 4.42
N GLY A 24 10.49 13.38 4.72
CA GLY A 24 9.42 13.47 5.72
C GLY A 24 8.25 14.37 5.29
N ALA A 25 8.10 14.60 3.98
CA ALA A 25 6.93 15.29 3.44
C ALA A 25 5.65 14.48 3.65
N ASP A 26 5.77 13.18 3.58
CA ASP A 26 4.76 12.22 3.93
C ASP A 26 4.86 11.91 5.45
N ASP A 27 3.88 12.32 6.30
CA ASP A 27 2.76 13.19 5.87
C ASP A 27 2.77 14.55 6.63
N LYS A 28 3.92 15.14 6.84
CA LYS A 28 4.01 16.49 7.45
C LYS A 28 3.39 17.59 6.58
N ASN A 29 3.27 17.32 5.25
CA ASN A 29 2.58 18.25 4.37
C ASN A 29 1.08 18.30 4.69
N GLY A 30 0.42 17.17 4.88
CA GLY A 30 -0.98 17.12 5.27
C GLY A 30 -1.23 17.80 6.62
N ILE A 31 -0.34 17.63 7.59
CA ILE A 31 -0.38 18.38 8.85
C ILE A 31 -0.33 19.90 8.58
N ALA A 32 0.59 20.35 7.75
CA ALA A 32 0.76 21.77 7.43
C ALA A 32 -0.47 22.32 6.67
N GLU A 33 -1.05 21.57 5.77
CA GLU A 33 -2.26 21.91 5.03
C GLU A 33 -3.46 22.09 5.96
N ILE A 34 -3.72 21.10 6.83
CA ILE A 34 -4.79 21.16 7.84
C ILE A 34 -4.62 22.41 8.74
N MET A 35 -3.44 22.59 9.29
CA MET A 35 -3.19 23.71 10.22
C MET A 35 -3.26 25.08 9.52
N THR A 36 -2.86 25.16 8.27
CA THR A 36 -2.96 26.38 7.46
C THR A 36 -4.42 26.69 7.13
N ALA A 37 -5.20 25.68 6.74
CA ALA A 37 -6.63 25.86 6.48
C ALA A 37 -7.37 26.34 7.73
N MET A 38 -7.07 25.79 8.90
CA MET A 38 -7.66 26.24 10.17
C MET A 38 -7.26 27.67 10.51
N SER A 39 -5.99 28.01 10.34
CA SER A 39 -5.54 29.40 10.55
C SER A 39 -6.22 30.39 9.61
N TYR A 40 -6.49 29.95 8.37
CA TYR A 40 -7.21 30.76 7.41
C TYR A 40 -8.67 31.00 7.84
N LEU A 41 -9.41 29.93 8.20
CA LEU A 41 -10.79 30.04 8.67
C LEU A 41 -10.93 30.92 9.92
N ILE A 42 -9.99 30.84 10.87
CA ILE A 42 -9.99 31.70 12.06
C ILE A 42 -9.83 33.18 11.69
N LYS A 43 -9.04 33.49 10.67
CA LYS A 43 -8.80 34.85 10.19
C LYS A 43 -9.92 35.39 9.30
N HIS A 44 -10.79 34.50 8.81
CA HIS A 44 -11.88 34.81 7.89
C HIS A 44 -13.24 34.37 8.46
N PRO A 45 -13.71 35.02 9.53
CA PRO A 45 -14.96 34.64 10.19
C PRO A 45 -16.19 34.81 9.32
N GLU A 46 -16.08 35.45 8.17
CA GLU A 46 -17.13 35.54 7.15
C GLU A 46 -17.36 34.21 6.42
N ILE A 47 -16.42 33.27 6.49
CA ILE A 47 -16.58 31.95 5.92
C ILE A 47 -17.40 31.08 6.87
N SER A 48 -18.63 30.78 6.47
CA SER A 48 -19.51 29.93 7.27
C SER A 48 -19.03 28.47 7.22
N HIS A 49 -18.86 27.84 8.37
CA HIS A 49 -18.51 26.43 8.50
C HIS A 49 -19.17 25.81 9.74
N GLY A 50 -19.32 24.50 9.72
CA GLY A 50 -19.74 23.72 10.87
C GLY A 50 -18.62 23.53 11.89
N LYS A 51 -18.85 22.66 12.87
CA LYS A 51 -17.84 22.26 13.84
C LYS A 51 -16.77 21.43 13.16
N ILE A 52 -15.52 21.87 13.27
CA ILE A 52 -14.36 21.17 12.75
C ILE A 52 -13.61 20.50 13.90
N ARG A 53 -13.22 19.25 13.69
CA ARG A 53 -12.39 18.47 14.58
C ARG A 53 -11.14 18.02 13.81
N ILE A 54 -10.01 18.00 14.48
CA ILE A 54 -8.74 17.59 13.88
C ILE A 54 -8.18 16.46 14.73
N ALA A 55 -7.65 15.44 14.07
CA ALA A 55 -6.89 14.37 14.69
C ALA A 55 -5.64 14.08 13.88
N PHE A 56 -4.59 13.68 14.56
CA PHE A 56 -3.36 13.16 13.99
C PHE A 56 -3.10 11.80 14.63
N THR A 57 -2.86 10.78 13.84
CA THR A 57 -2.60 9.42 14.33
C THR A 57 -1.14 9.06 14.07
N PRO A 58 -0.45 8.45 15.03
CA PRO A 58 0.90 7.90 14.83
C PRO A 58 0.81 6.51 14.17
N ASP A 59 1.96 5.97 13.76
CA ASP A 59 2.13 4.59 13.32
C ASP A 59 1.36 4.22 12.04
N GLU A 60 1.09 5.20 11.16
CA GLU A 60 0.45 4.97 9.86
C GLU A 60 1.31 4.03 9.00
N GLU A 61 2.62 4.27 8.89
CA GLU A 61 3.59 3.54 8.06
C GLU A 61 3.73 2.05 8.43
N VAL A 62 3.25 1.67 9.59
CA VAL A 62 3.18 0.27 10.02
C VAL A 62 1.75 -0.28 10.04
N GLY A 63 0.80 0.46 9.43
CA GLY A 63 -0.60 0.08 9.30
C GLY A 63 -1.40 0.11 10.62
N ARG A 64 -0.97 0.90 11.60
CA ARG A 64 -1.56 0.92 12.94
C ARG A 64 -2.17 2.26 13.34
N GLY A 65 -2.27 3.19 12.41
CA GLY A 65 -2.75 4.55 12.68
C GLY A 65 -4.16 4.62 13.28
N ALA A 66 -5.01 3.65 12.97
CA ALA A 66 -6.39 3.62 13.46
C ALA A 66 -6.62 2.72 14.70
N ASP A 67 -5.62 1.96 15.16
CA ASP A 67 -5.77 0.93 16.21
C ASP A 67 -6.46 1.44 17.49
N PHE A 68 -6.16 2.66 17.89
CA PHE A 68 -6.65 3.27 19.13
C PHE A 68 -7.50 4.53 18.89
N PHE A 69 -7.91 4.76 17.65
CA PHE A 69 -8.71 5.92 17.31
C PHE A 69 -10.17 5.72 17.71
N ASP A 70 -10.63 6.51 18.66
CA ASP A 70 -11.99 6.47 19.19
C ASP A 70 -12.92 7.32 18.31
N VAL A 71 -13.52 6.69 17.30
CA VAL A 71 -14.42 7.32 16.32
C VAL A 71 -15.63 7.95 17.00
N GLU A 72 -16.22 7.26 17.99
CA GLU A 72 -17.42 7.76 18.69
C GLU A 72 -17.09 9.02 19.48
N LYS A 73 -15.97 9.02 20.21
CA LYS A 73 -15.50 10.17 20.96
C LYS A 73 -15.08 11.31 20.06
N PHE A 74 -14.50 11.01 18.90
CA PHE A 74 -14.16 12.01 17.90
C PHE A 74 -15.44 12.70 17.40
N GLY A 75 -16.53 11.95 17.18
CA GLY A 75 -17.88 12.46 16.99
C GLY A 75 -18.00 13.42 15.82
N ALA A 76 -17.49 13.07 14.67
CA ALA A 76 -17.67 13.73 13.39
C ALA A 76 -18.70 12.97 12.55
N ASP A 77 -19.50 13.69 11.77
CA ASP A 77 -20.47 13.08 10.86
C ASP A 77 -19.79 12.52 9.61
N PHE A 78 -18.71 13.13 9.20
CA PHE A 78 -17.82 12.68 8.11
C PHE A 78 -16.41 13.23 8.34
N ALA A 79 -15.43 12.64 7.67
CA ALA A 79 -14.03 13.02 7.77
C ALA A 79 -13.34 13.02 6.41
N TYR A 80 -12.28 13.82 6.32
CA TYR A 80 -11.30 13.78 5.23
C TYR A 80 -9.98 13.32 5.80
N THR A 81 -9.33 12.37 5.13
CA THR A 81 -7.94 12.00 5.37
C THR A 81 -7.09 12.76 4.37
N ILE A 82 -6.05 13.42 4.85
CA ILE A 82 -5.11 14.18 4.02
C ILE A 82 -3.76 13.48 4.13
N ASP A 83 -3.41 12.74 3.09
CA ASP A 83 -2.28 11.79 3.12
C ASP A 83 -1.57 11.66 1.75
N GLY A 84 -1.48 12.68 0.99
CA GLY A 84 -0.79 12.64 -0.29
C GLY A 84 -1.74 12.58 -1.49
N GLY A 85 -1.18 12.35 -2.67
CA GLY A 85 -1.88 12.37 -3.95
C GLY A 85 -1.52 13.58 -4.80
N ALA A 86 -2.16 13.69 -5.97
CA ALA A 86 -1.94 14.82 -6.87
C ALA A 86 -2.76 16.04 -6.41
N LEU A 87 -2.26 17.23 -6.73
CA LEU A 87 -2.95 18.48 -6.39
C LEU A 87 -4.36 18.52 -6.99
N GLY A 88 -5.37 18.65 -6.13
CA GLY A 88 -6.78 18.71 -6.52
C GLY A 88 -7.45 17.35 -6.70
N GLU A 89 -6.76 16.27 -6.40
CA GLU A 89 -7.32 14.92 -6.35
C GLU A 89 -8.17 14.72 -5.10
N LEU A 90 -9.28 14.04 -5.26
CA LEU A 90 -10.16 13.61 -4.18
C LEU A 90 -10.53 12.15 -4.41
N GLU A 91 -10.09 11.29 -3.52
CA GLU A 91 -10.46 9.89 -3.50
C GLU A 91 -11.64 9.67 -2.55
N CYS A 92 -12.68 9.01 -3.01
CA CYS A 92 -13.88 8.71 -2.24
C CYS A 92 -14.27 7.22 -2.29
N GLU A 93 -13.40 6.41 -2.84
CA GLU A 93 -13.57 4.96 -2.98
C GLU A 93 -12.34 4.24 -2.44
N ASN A 94 -12.53 3.04 -1.94
CA ASN A 94 -11.47 2.15 -1.51
C ASN A 94 -11.70 0.75 -2.09
N PHE A 95 -10.78 -0.14 -1.84
CA PHE A 95 -10.84 -1.54 -2.24
C PHE A 95 -10.75 -2.44 -1.00
N ASN A 96 -11.21 -3.69 -1.17
CA ASN A 96 -10.97 -4.74 -0.18
C ASN A 96 -9.53 -5.24 -0.34
N ALA A 97 -8.87 -5.51 0.77
CA ALA A 97 -7.51 -6.01 0.81
C ALA A 97 -7.41 -7.25 1.70
N SER A 98 -6.68 -8.24 1.24
CA SER A 98 -6.39 -9.45 1.99
C SER A 98 -4.96 -9.92 1.70
N SER A 99 -4.48 -10.88 2.44
CA SER A 99 -3.22 -11.55 2.16
C SER A 99 -3.40 -13.06 2.16
N ALA A 100 -2.67 -13.75 1.28
CA ALA A 100 -2.62 -15.19 1.26
C ALA A 100 -1.17 -15.68 1.44
N ILE A 101 -0.98 -16.64 2.33
CA ILE A 101 0.30 -17.29 2.53
C ILE A 101 0.19 -18.74 2.08
N VAL A 102 0.92 -19.08 1.03
CA VAL A 102 0.97 -20.43 0.48
C VAL A 102 2.28 -21.08 0.90
N LYS A 103 2.20 -22.19 1.64
CA LYS A 103 3.35 -22.98 2.06
C LYS A 103 3.41 -24.27 1.27
N VAL A 104 4.51 -24.47 0.57
CA VAL A 104 4.80 -25.67 -0.20
C VAL A 104 5.87 -26.48 0.54
N ASN A 105 5.56 -27.73 0.85
CA ASN A 105 6.50 -28.66 1.49
C ASN A 105 7.10 -29.61 0.46
N GLY A 106 8.40 -29.67 0.40
CA GLY A 106 9.15 -30.55 -0.47
C GLY A 106 9.78 -31.73 0.28
N SER A 107 10.58 -32.49 -0.44
CA SER A 107 11.38 -33.57 0.12
C SER A 107 12.76 -33.53 -0.51
N ASN A 108 13.77 -33.19 0.29
CA ASN A 108 15.14 -33.12 -0.15
C ASN A 108 15.79 -34.51 -0.11
N ILE A 109 16.54 -34.82 -1.14
CA ILE A 109 17.34 -36.04 -1.25
C ILE A 109 18.64 -35.67 -1.94
N HIS A 110 19.73 -36.34 -1.58
CA HIS A 110 21.02 -36.15 -2.25
C HIS A 110 20.85 -36.22 -3.77
N PRO A 111 21.32 -35.24 -4.55
CA PRO A 111 21.06 -35.15 -6.00
C PRO A 111 21.40 -36.44 -6.78
N GLY A 112 22.45 -37.17 -6.36
CA GLY A 112 22.81 -38.44 -6.99
C GLY A 112 21.78 -39.56 -6.85
N TYR A 113 20.79 -39.44 -5.96
CA TYR A 113 19.73 -40.41 -5.69
C TYR A 113 18.34 -39.84 -5.84
N ALA A 114 18.21 -38.63 -6.40
CA ALA A 114 17.01 -37.82 -6.39
C ALA A 114 15.97 -38.27 -7.42
N LYS A 115 16.35 -39.06 -8.44
CA LYS A 115 15.46 -39.47 -9.51
C LYS A 115 14.20 -40.13 -8.94
N ASP A 116 13.04 -39.61 -9.34
CA ASP A 116 11.69 -40.04 -8.97
C ASP A 116 11.38 -39.99 -7.47
N LYS A 117 12.22 -39.28 -6.67
CA LYS A 117 12.09 -39.19 -5.21
C LYS A 117 12.08 -37.77 -4.67
N MET A 118 12.95 -36.88 -5.22
CA MET A 118 13.00 -35.50 -4.77
C MET A 118 11.73 -34.74 -5.18
N LYS A 119 11.18 -34.00 -4.24
CA LYS A 119 10.13 -32.99 -4.48
C LYS A 119 10.69 -31.62 -4.11
N ASN A 120 11.04 -30.86 -5.12
CA ASN A 120 11.59 -29.52 -4.88
C ASN A 120 10.45 -28.52 -4.68
N SER A 121 10.31 -28.01 -3.46
CA SER A 121 9.23 -27.09 -3.13
C SER A 121 9.31 -25.77 -3.91
N ILE A 122 10.49 -25.30 -4.29
CA ILE A 122 10.66 -24.08 -5.11
C ILE A 122 10.02 -24.30 -6.49
N LEU A 123 10.26 -25.45 -7.13
CA LEU A 123 9.68 -25.74 -8.44
C LEU A 123 8.17 -25.90 -8.38
N ILE A 124 7.67 -26.55 -7.33
CA ILE A 124 6.21 -26.71 -7.11
C ILE A 124 5.57 -25.35 -6.86
N ALA A 125 6.21 -24.49 -6.06
CA ALA A 125 5.74 -23.12 -5.83
C ALA A 125 5.70 -22.29 -7.12
N TYR A 126 6.70 -22.46 -7.98
CA TYR A 126 6.74 -21.82 -9.29
C TYR A 126 5.62 -22.32 -10.22
N GLU A 127 5.37 -23.65 -10.27
CA GLU A 127 4.26 -24.23 -11.00
C GLU A 127 2.92 -23.68 -10.49
N PHE A 128 2.71 -23.68 -9.17
CA PHE A 128 1.52 -23.10 -8.55
C PHE A 128 1.30 -21.65 -8.99
N HIS A 129 2.33 -20.81 -8.92
CA HIS A 129 2.21 -19.42 -9.34
C HIS A 129 1.85 -19.27 -10.82
N ASN A 130 2.37 -20.14 -11.69
CA ASN A 130 2.07 -20.09 -13.11
C ASN A 130 0.65 -20.58 -13.48
N GLU A 131 0.01 -21.35 -12.62
CA GLU A 131 -1.40 -21.76 -12.81
C GLU A 131 -2.39 -20.63 -12.48
N LEU A 132 -1.96 -19.61 -11.74
CA LEU A 132 -2.80 -18.45 -11.47
C LEU A 132 -2.96 -17.58 -12.73
N PRO A 133 -4.13 -16.94 -12.96
CA PRO A 133 -4.37 -16.09 -14.12
C PRO A 133 -3.37 -14.95 -14.22
N GLN A 134 -2.45 -14.99 -15.18
CA GLN A 134 -1.33 -14.03 -15.29
C GLN A 134 -1.76 -12.60 -15.63
N ASN A 135 -2.99 -12.44 -16.14
CA ASN A 135 -3.59 -11.15 -16.44
C ASN A 135 -4.20 -10.44 -15.20
N GLU A 136 -4.32 -11.13 -14.08
CA GLU A 136 -4.85 -10.60 -12.82
C GLU A 136 -3.72 -10.21 -11.85
N SER A 137 -2.77 -9.44 -12.33
CA SER A 137 -1.64 -8.94 -11.55
C SER A 137 -1.52 -7.42 -11.69
N PRO A 138 -0.90 -6.70 -10.75
CA PRO A 138 -0.90 -5.23 -10.73
C PRO A 138 -0.42 -4.57 -12.02
N GLN A 139 0.48 -5.23 -12.76
CA GLN A 139 0.99 -4.72 -14.03
C GLN A 139 0.05 -4.92 -15.21
N HIS A 140 -1.05 -5.66 -15.06
CA HIS A 140 -2.00 -5.99 -16.11
C HIS A 140 -3.42 -5.51 -15.83
N THR A 141 -3.70 -5.07 -14.62
CA THR A 141 -5.02 -4.60 -14.18
C THR A 141 -5.11 -3.09 -14.12
N SER A 142 -6.31 -2.53 -14.25
CA SER A 142 -6.60 -1.12 -14.21
C SER A 142 -8.03 -0.84 -13.71
N GLY A 143 -8.30 0.38 -13.25
CA GLY A 143 -9.62 0.78 -12.77
C GLY A 143 -10.06 -0.08 -11.59
N TYR A 144 -11.21 -0.74 -11.71
CA TYR A 144 -11.82 -1.56 -10.67
C TYR A 144 -11.50 -3.06 -10.78
N GLU A 145 -10.54 -3.42 -11.59
CA GLU A 145 -10.11 -4.82 -11.71
C GLU A 145 -9.35 -5.28 -10.48
N GLY A 146 -9.74 -6.41 -9.92
CA GLY A 146 -9.03 -7.05 -8.82
C GLY A 146 -7.71 -7.68 -9.27
N PHE A 147 -6.82 -7.92 -8.32
CA PHE A 147 -5.56 -8.59 -8.59
C PHE A 147 -5.05 -9.39 -7.39
N TYR A 148 -4.16 -10.32 -7.68
CA TYR A 148 -3.25 -10.90 -6.70
C TYR A 148 -1.81 -10.59 -7.09
N HIS A 149 -1.04 -10.20 -6.11
CA HIS A 149 0.36 -9.80 -6.27
C HIS A 149 1.26 -10.69 -5.42
N LEU A 150 2.12 -11.46 -6.07
CA LEU A 150 3.20 -12.15 -5.35
C LEU A 150 4.17 -11.10 -4.82
N ASN A 151 4.08 -10.82 -3.53
CA ASN A 151 4.85 -9.77 -2.86
C ASN A 151 6.20 -10.27 -2.36
N ASP A 152 6.24 -11.53 -1.91
CA ASP A 152 7.46 -12.14 -1.38
C ASP A 152 7.49 -13.64 -1.63
N ILE A 153 8.68 -14.19 -1.79
CA ILE A 153 8.94 -15.62 -1.88
C ILE A 153 10.23 -15.97 -1.13
N GLU A 154 10.12 -16.88 -0.18
CA GLU A 154 11.24 -17.42 0.56
C GLU A 154 11.23 -18.94 0.47
N GLY A 155 12.34 -19.56 0.11
CA GLY A 155 12.33 -21.00 -0.05
C GLY A 155 13.66 -21.71 -0.16
N SER A 156 13.55 -23.03 0.05
CA SER A 156 14.58 -24.04 -0.16
C SER A 156 13.97 -25.26 -0.84
N VAL A 157 14.73 -26.33 -1.06
CA VAL A 157 14.19 -27.59 -1.60
C VAL A 157 13.11 -28.17 -0.70
N GLU A 158 13.20 -28.01 0.60
CA GLU A 158 12.33 -28.64 1.59
C GLU A 158 11.07 -27.83 1.89
N SER A 159 11.14 -26.49 1.81
CA SER A 159 10.01 -25.63 2.11
C SER A 159 10.13 -24.32 1.36
N THR A 160 9.03 -23.89 0.75
CA THR A 160 8.89 -22.58 0.11
C THR A 160 7.59 -21.92 0.57
N THR A 161 7.68 -20.63 0.91
CA THR A 161 6.55 -19.81 1.26
C THR A 161 6.40 -18.70 0.23
N LEU A 162 5.19 -18.53 -0.30
CA LEU A 162 4.81 -17.41 -1.14
C LEU A 162 3.83 -16.54 -0.35
N THR A 163 4.04 -15.24 -0.38
CA THR A 163 3.14 -14.26 0.25
C THR A 163 2.52 -13.40 -0.82
N TYR A 164 1.19 -13.43 -0.89
CA TYR A 164 0.39 -12.67 -1.84
C TYR A 164 -0.35 -11.54 -1.15
N ILE A 165 -0.45 -10.41 -1.83
CA ILE A 165 -1.43 -9.37 -1.57
C ILE A 165 -2.58 -9.57 -2.54
N LEU A 166 -3.81 -9.58 -2.00
CA LEU A 166 -5.04 -9.71 -2.77
C LEU A 166 -5.80 -8.40 -2.67
N ARG A 167 -6.30 -7.90 -3.78
CA ARG A 167 -7.12 -6.70 -3.84
C ARG A 167 -8.27 -6.87 -4.80
N ASP A 168 -9.46 -6.42 -4.39
CA ASP A 168 -10.63 -6.35 -5.24
C ASP A 168 -11.56 -5.25 -4.74
N PHE A 169 -12.32 -4.64 -5.63
CA PHE A 169 -13.35 -3.66 -5.27
C PHE A 169 -14.63 -4.35 -4.81
N GLU A 170 -14.90 -5.57 -5.30
CA GLU A 170 -16.03 -6.37 -4.88
C GLU A 170 -15.61 -7.34 -3.76
N THR A 171 -16.47 -7.47 -2.74
CA THR A 171 -16.20 -8.38 -1.61
C THR A 171 -16.10 -9.84 -2.06
N ASP A 172 -16.99 -10.23 -2.98
CA ASP A 172 -17.02 -11.59 -3.52
C ASP A 172 -15.76 -11.94 -4.34
N GLY A 173 -15.00 -10.95 -4.79
CA GLY A 173 -13.74 -11.14 -5.51
C GLY A 173 -12.55 -11.49 -4.60
N ILE A 174 -12.68 -11.26 -3.29
CA ILE A 174 -11.65 -11.61 -2.29
C ILE A 174 -11.89 -13.02 -1.71
N ASP A 175 -13.12 -13.50 -1.66
CA ASP A 175 -13.51 -14.80 -1.10
C ASP A 175 -13.29 -15.95 -2.10
#